data_717ff26c73119d69c08ee0e79d1c8800
#
_entry.id   717ff26c73119d69c08ee0e79d1c8800
#
_cell.length_a   1.000
_cell.length_b   1.000
_cell.length_c   1.000
_cell.angle_alpha   90.00
_cell.angle_beta   90.00
_cell.angle_gamma   90.00
#
_symmetry.space_group_name_H-M   'P 1'
#
loop_
_entity.id
_entity.type
_entity.pdbx_description
1 polymer ?
#
loop_
_entity_poly.entity_id
_entity_poly.type
_entity_poly.pdbx_seq_one_letter_code
_entity_poly.pdbx_strand_id
1 'polypeptide(L)'
;ATATEYATISGNTVLGGGSVSTQASNLATHEYAITAQYYTQYPEDIQLFGVSFNTQLGQTGVALQGEVSYRHDTPLQFDDVELLFAALTPFEAVARGAQGQPMPATCNTTLPTLTRCGQLGAFGVDQNVQGWGLFDVWQAQMTATKAFPPMLGASQLVAVLEAEAGGVVRSRQGL
;
A
#
# COMPACT_ATOMS: atom_id res chain seq x y z
N ALA A 1 -26.73 -0.12 -21.80
CA ALA A 1 -27.82 -0.96 -21.29
C ALA A 1 -29.10 -0.64 -22.03
N THR A 2 -29.83 -1.66 -22.49
CA THR A 2 -31.11 -1.51 -23.18
C THR A 2 -32.24 -1.40 -22.15
N ALA A 3 -33.43 -0.88 -22.57
CA ALA A 3 -34.58 -0.83 -21.69
C ALA A 3 -35.01 -2.21 -21.14
N THR A 4 -34.73 -3.27 -21.87
CA THR A 4 -34.98 -4.66 -21.46
C THR A 4 -34.00 -5.09 -20.32
N GLU A 5 -32.78 -4.67 -20.36
CA GLU A 5 -31.79 -4.91 -19.30
C GLU A 5 -32.19 -4.18 -18.02
N TYR A 6 -32.67 -2.94 -18.11
CA TYR A 6 -33.21 -2.20 -16.98
C TYR A 6 -34.40 -2.92 -16.33
N ALA A 7 -35.31 -3.46 -17.12
CA ALA A 7 -36.48 -4.19 -16.59
C ALA A 7 -36.06 -5.50 -15.87
N THR A 8 -35.04 -6.16 -16.36
CA THR A 8 -34.49 -7.38 -15.72
C THR A 8 -33.79 -7.04 -14.42
N ILE A 9 -33.04 -5.92 -14.36
CA ILE A 9 -32.32 -5.45 -13.18
C ILE A 9 -33.30 -5.05 -12.07
N SER A 10 -34.43 -4.44 -12.39
CA SER A 10 -35.39 -3.97 -11.38
C SER A 10 -35.99 -5.11 -10.53
N GLY A 11 -36.00 -6.34 -11.05
CA GLY A 11 -36.43 -7.52 -10.31
C GLY A 11 -35.34 -8.29 -9.58
N ASN A 12 -34.09 -7.90 -9.73
CA ASN A 12 -32.95 -8.65 -9.20
C ASN A 12 -32.49 -8.12 -7.84
N THR A 13 -32.85 -8.83 -6.77
CA THR A 13 -32.43 -8.51 -5.39
C THR A 13 -30.93 -8.76 -5.11
N VAL A 14 -30.25 -9.49 -5.97
CA VAL A 14 -28.81 -9.81 -5.82
C VAL A 14 -27.93 -8.56 -5.93
N LEU A 15 -28.41 -7.50 -6.62
CA LEU A 15 -27.69 -6.24 -6.79
C LEU A 15 -27.92 -5.23 -5.65
N GLY A 16 -28.41 -5.66 -4.49
CA GLY A 16 -28.47 -4.85 -3.29
C GLY A 16 -29.76 -4.02 -3.09
N GLY A 17 -30.77 -4.21 -3.94
CA GLY A 17 -32.02 -3.47 -3.82
C GLY A 17 -31.88 -1.99 -4.16
N GLY A 18 -32.99 -1.24 -4.19
CA GLY A 18 -33.00 0.19 -4.44
C GLY A 18 -33.69 0.58 -5.75
N SER A 19 -33.51 1.83 -6.15
CA SER A 19 -34.09 2.34 -7.40
C SER A 19 -33.45 1.69 -8.63
N VAL A 20 -34.16 1.72 -9.76
CA VAL A 20 -33.63 1.20 -11.04
C VAL A 20 -32.30 1.87 -11.41
N SER A 21 -32.16 3.16 -11.11
CA SER A 21 -30.90 3.88 -11.36
C SER A 21 -29.76 3.38 -10.51
N THR A 22 -30.00 3.03 -9.24
CA THR A 22 -28.97 2.46 -8.36
C THR A 22 -28.54 1.08 -8.84
N GLN A 23 -29.49 0.23 -9.23
CA GLN A 23 -29.19 -1.11 -9.74
C GLN A 23 -28.43 -1.06 -11.07
N ALA A 24 -28.80 -0.16 -11.97
CA ALA A 24 -28.09 0.07 -13.23
C ALA A 24 -26.64 0.55 -12.98
N SER A 25 -26.44 1.44 -12.02
CA SER A 25 -25.10 1.90 -11.63
C SER A 25 -24.27 0.77 -11.06
N ASN A 26 -24.86 -0.06 -10.18
CA ASN A 26 -24.17 -1.20 -9.60
C ASN A 26 -23.76 -2.24 -10.67
N LEU A 27 -24.68 -2.52 -11.63
CA LEU A 27 -24.38 -3.42 -12.73
C LEU A 27 -23.25 -2.85 -13.61
N ALA A 28 -23.32 -1.58 -13.99
CA ALA A 28 -22.30 -0.94 -14.81
C ALA A 28 -20.94 -0.94 -14.09
N THR A 29 -20.91 -0.73 -12.78
CA THR A 29 -19.67 -0.83 -11.99
C THR A 29 -19.13 -2.26 -11.98
N HIS A 30 -20.01 -3.25 -11.82
CA HIS A 30 -19.62 -4.66 -11.84
C HIS A 30 -19.06 -5.06 -13.21
N GLU A 31 -19.76 -4.74 -14.30
CA GLU A 31 -19.30 -5.03 -15.66
C GLU A 31 -17.97 -4.36 -15.98
N TYR A 32 -17.75 -3.16 -15.50
CA TYR A 32 -16.46 -2.49 -15.63
C TYR A 32 -15.38 -3.18 -14.78
N ALA A 33 -15.70 -3.52 -13.54
CA ALA A 33 -14.74 -4.14 -12.62
C ALA A 33 -14.23 -5.50 -13.09
N ILE A 34 -15.08 -6.31 -13.74
CA ILE A 34 -14.68 -7.62 -14.27
C ILE A 34 -13.76 -7.53 -15.50
N THR A 35 -13.63 -6.36 -16.13
CA THR A 35 -12.67 -6.14 -17.21
C THR A 35 -11.29 -5.74 -16.71
N ALA A 36 -11.16 -5.41 -15.42
CA ALA A 36 -9.88 -5.05 -14.83
C ALA A 36 -8.92 -6.25 -14.85
N GLN A 37 -7.69 -5.99 -15.22
CA GLN A 37 -6.62 -6.97 -15.25
C GLN A 37 -5.51 -6.52 -14.31
N TYR A 38 -4.88 -7.47 -13.64
CA TYR A 38 -3.67 -7.21 -12.88
C TYR A 38 -2.55 -8.14 -13.34
N TYR A 39 -1.33 -7.69 -13.23
CA TYR A 39 -0.15 -8.48 -13.54
C TYR A 39 0.91 -8.24 -12.47
N THR A 40 1.71 -9.25 -12.23
CA THR A 40 2.81 -9.19 -11.27
C THR A 40 4.07 -8.73 -11.99
N GLN A 41 4.73 -7.72 -11.45
CA GLN A 41 6.05 -7.27 -11.88
C GLN A 41 7.10 -7.64 -10.84
N TYR A 42 8.27 -8.04 -11.31
CA TYR A 42 9.44 -8.29 -10.48
C TYR A 42 10.53 -7.27 -10.86
N PRO A 43 10.60 -6.11 -10.19
CA PRO A 43 11.65 -5.13 -10.44
C PRO A 43 13.02 -5.74 -10.15
N GLU A 44 13.95 -5.44 -11.03
CA GLU A 44 15.35 -5.88 -10.95
C GLU A 44 16.23 -4.74 -10.43
N ASP A 45 17.52 -4.98 -10.30
CA ASP A 45 18.56 -4.00 -9.95
C ASP A 45 18.44 -3.38 -8.54
N ILE A 46 17.82 -4.09 -7.60
CA ILE A 46 17.77 -3.67 -6.19
C ILE A 46 19.17 -3.84 -5.58
N GLN A 47 19.72 -2.75 -5.07
CA GLN A 47 21.03 -2.76 -4.42
C GLN A 47 20.88 -2.82 -2.91
N LEU A 48 21.59 -3.77 -2.29
CA LEU A 48 21.63 -3.94 -0.84
C LEU A 48 23.07 -3.73 -0.34
N PHE A 49 23.21 -2.83 0.60
CA PHE A 49 24.45 -2.60 1.34
C PHE A 49 24.18 -2.88 2.82
N GLY A 50 25.11 -3.60 3.47
CA GLY A 50 24.98 -3.91 4.88
C GLY A 50 26.33 -4.02 5.56
N VAL A 51 26.38 -3.60 6.81
CA VAL A 51 27.55 -3.76 7.70
C VAL A 51 27.04 -4.26 9.03
N SER A 52 27.67 -5.31 9.54
CA SER A 52 27.39 -5.85 10.86
C SER A 52 28.66 -5.96 11.70
N PHE A 53 28.51 -5.89 13.00
CA PHE A 53 29.60 -6.15 13.94
C PHE A 53 29.11 -6.98 15.13
N ASN A 54 30.02 -7.72 15.72
CA ASN A 54 29.81 -8.45 16.96
C ASN A 54 31.08 -8.31 17.78
N THR A 55 30.98 -7.77 18.97
CA THR A 55 32.13 -7.51 19.82
C THR A 55 31.76 -7.64 21.30
N GLN A 56 32.77 -7.77 22.12
CA GLN A 56 32.64 -7.70 23.57
C GLN A 56 33.22 -6.38 24.10
N LEU A 57 32.47 -5.70 24.93
CA LEU A 57 32.87 -4.42 25.50
C LEU A 57 33.93 -4.62 26.59
N GLY A 58 35.21 -4.70 26.18
CA GLY A 58 36.33 -4.87 27.07
C GLY A 58 36.14 -6.01 28.08
N GLN A 59 36.37 -5.73 29.37
CA GLN A 59 36.19 -6.71 30.45
C GLN A 59 34.83 -6.61 31.17
N THR A 60 33.88 -5.88 30.60
CA THR A 60 32.56 -5.64 31.23
C THR A 60 31.65 -6.87 31.21
N GLY A 61 31.96 -7.87 30.38
CA GLY A 61 31.08 -9.03 30.11
C GLY A 61 29.83 -8.70 29.30
N VAL A 62 29.80 -7.54 28.67
CA VAL A 62 28.72 -7.14 27.77
C VAL A 62 29.11 -7.52 26.35
N ALA A 63 28.29 -8.36 25.69
CA ALA A 63 28.37 -8.61 24.26
C ALA A 63 27.51 -7.56 23.54
N LEU A 64 28.08 -6.93 22.52
CA LEU A 64 27.42 -5.92 21.69
C LEU A 64 27.40 -6.40 20.25
N GLN A 65 26.21 -6.41 19.65
CA GLN A 65 25.99 -6.74 18.25
C GLN A 65 25.25 -5.60 17.59
N GLY A 66 25.54 -5.34 16.34
CA GLY A 66 24.81 -4.34 15.58
C GLY A 66 24.89 -4.58 14.10
N GLU A 67 23.88 -4.09 13.40
CA GLU A 67 23.74 -4.16 11.96
C GLU A 67 23.13 -2.88 11.43
N VAL A 68 23.65 -2.42 10.32
CA VAL A 68 23.06 -1.33 9.52
C VAL A 68 22.92 -1.84 8.10
N SER A 69 21.74 -1.72 7.54
CA SER A 69 21.46 -2.05 6.15
C SER A 69 20.82 -0.89 5.42
N TYR A 70 21.12 -0.78 4.14
CA TYR A 70 20.54 0.19 3.23
C TYR A 70 20.19 -0.51 1.92
N ARG A 71 18.96 -0.33 1.48
CA ARG A 71 18.44 -0.87 0.21
C ARG A 71 18.05 0.29 -0.68
N HIS A 72 18.67 0.34 -1.84
CA HIS A 72 18.35 1.31 -2.87
C HIS A 72 17.36 0.71 -3.86
N ASP A 73 16.38 1.51 -4.28
CA ASP A 73 15.35 1.15 -5.25
C ASP A 73 14.53 -0.09 -4.85
N THR A 74 14.17 -0.18 -3.57
CA THR A 74 13.26 -1.23 -3.10
C THR A 74 11.84 -0.97 -3.61
N PRO A 75 11.23 -1.90 -4.37
CA PRO A 75 9.85 -1.75 -4.79
C PRO A 75 8.92 -1.95 -3.60
N LEU A 76 8.14 -0.95 -3.28
CA LEU A 76 7.06 -1.05 -2.30
C LEU A 76 5.72 -0.91 -3.01
N GLN A 77 4.83 -1.85 -2.75
CA GLN A 77 3.47 -1.84 -3.26
C GLN A 77 2.67 -0.71 -2.62
N PHE A 78 1.86 -0.05 -3.39
CA PHE A 78 0.86 0.88 -2.88
C PHE A 78 -0.32 0.12 -2.25
N ASP A 79 -1.09 0.81 -1.42
CA ASP A 79 -2.27 0.24 -0.79
C ASP A 79 -3.27 -0.25 -1.83
N ASP A 80 -3.83 -1.44 -1.61
CA ASP A 80 -4.77 -2.08 -2.56
C ASP A 80 -6.04 -1.24 -2.75
N VAL A 81 -6.46 -0.49 -1.73
CA VAL A 81 -7.62 0.40 -1.81
C VAL A 81 -7.33 1.60 -2.72
N GLU A 82 -6.11 2.14 -2.66
CA GLU A 82 -5.67 3.21 -3.56
C GLU A 82 -5.63 2.75 -5.02
N LEU A 83 -5.16 1.53 -5.27
CA LEU A 83 -5.17 0.93 -6.60
C LEU A 83 -6.59 0.70 -7.12
N LEU A 84 -7.49 0.25 -6.24
CA LEU A 84 -8.90 0.08 -6.59
C LEU A 84 -9.55 1.42 -6.95
N PHE A 85 -9.30 2.47 -6.19
CA PHE A 85 -9.80 3.81 -6.52
C PHE A 85 -9.24 4.31 -7.85
N ALA A 86 -7.95 4.13 -8.10
CA ALA A 86 -7.34 4.48 -9.37
C ALA A 86 -8.00 3.75 -10.55
N ALA A 87 -8.23 2.44 -10.41
CA ALA A 87 -8.88 1.62 -11.43
C ALA A 87 -10.35 2.01 -11.68
N LEU A 88 -11.06 2.52 -10.68
CA LEU A 88 -12.46 2.95 -10.80
C LEU A 88 -12.62 4.41 -11.29
N THR A 89 -11.55 5.17 -11.42
CA THR A 89 -11.61 6.58 -11.83
C THR A 89 -12.30 6.80 -13.19
N PRO A 90 -12.07 5.98 -14.23
CA PRO A 90 -12.76 6.15 -15.52
C PRO A 90 -14.28 6.03 -15.40
N PHE A 91 -14.76 5.11 -14.57
CA PHE A 91 -16.20 4.95 -14.30
C PHE A 91 -16.79 6.18 -13.62
N GLU A 92 -16.09 6.74 -12.64
CA GLU A 92 -16.49 7.97 -11.96
C GLU A 92 -16.55 9.15 -12.93
N ALA A 93 -15.59 9.25 -13.86
CA ALA A 93 -15.59 10.28 -14.90
C ALA A 93 -16.84 10.21 -15.79
N VAL A 94 -17.23 9.00 -16.21
CA VAL A 94 -18.45 8.79 -17.01
C VAL A 94 -19.69 9.14 -16.21
N ALA A 95 -19.77 8.71 -14.96
CA ALA A 95 -20.92 8.98 -14.08
C ALA A 95 -21.10 10.49 -13.84
N ARG A 96 -20.01 11.24 -13.63
CA ARG A 96 -20.04 12.70 -13.48
C ARG A 96 -20.38 13.41 -14.77
N GLY A 97 -19.84 12.97 -15.90
CA GLY A 97 -20.17 13.50 -17.20
C GLY A 97 -21.66 13.36 -17.52
N ALA A 98 -22.28 12.25 -17.18
CA ALA A 98 -23.72 12.04 -17.30
C ALA A 98 -24.56 12.98 -16.42
N GLN A 99 -23.98 13.49 -15.33
CA GLN A 99 -24.61 14.47 -14.43
C GLN A 99 -24.24 15.93 -14.77
N GLY A 100 -23.45 16.15 -15.83
CA GLY A 100 -22.95 17.47 -16.20
C GLY A 100 -21.94 18.07 -15.23
N GLN A 101 -21.29 17.22 -14.40
CA GLN A 101 -20.29 17.65 -13.43
C GLN A 101 -18.88 17.42 -13.95
N PRO A 102 -17.99 18.42 -13.86
CA PRO A 102 -16.60 18.22 -14.24
C PRO A 102 -15.88 17.24 -13.28
N MET A 103 -14.93 16.45 -13.80
CA MET A 103 -13.98 15.75 -12.97
C MET A 103 -13.16 16.77 -12.17
N PRO A 104 -12.96 16.56 -10.86
CA PRO A 104 -12.02 17.38 -10.11
C PRO A 104 -10.60 17.19 -10.71
N ALA A 105 -9.96 18.30 -11.02
CA ALA A 105 -8.58 18.29 -11.56
C ALA A 105 -7.55 17.67 -10.60
N THR A 106 -7.89 17.66 -9.33
CA THR A 106 -7.18 16.96 -8.27
C THR A 106 -8.21 16.23 -7.43
N CYS A 107 -7.97 14.96 -7.16
CA CYS A 107 -8.74 14.20 -6.20
C CYS A 107 -8.51 14.77 -4.81
N ASN A 108 -9.21 15.86 -4.51
CA ASN A 108 -9.07 16.55 -3.22
C ASN A 108 -9.99 15.89 -2.19
N THR A 109 -9.40 15.38 -1.12
CA THR A 109 -10.02 14.69 0.00
C THR A 109 -11.00 15.54 0.82
N THR A 110 -11.20 16.82 0.47
CA THR A 110 -12.02 17.75 1.23
C THR A 110 -13.53 17.70 0.93
N LEU A 111 -13.96 16.92 -0.05
CA LEU A 111 -15.39 16.73 -0.32
C LEU A 111 -15.81 15.32 0.16
N PRO A 112 -16.61 15.21 1.23
CA PRO A 112 -17.03 13.92 1.79
C PRO A 112 -18.07 13.16 0.96
N THR A 113 -18.41 13.62 -0.22
CA THR A 113 -19.44 13.05 -1.07
C THR A 113 -18.86 12.46 -2.35
N LEU A 114 -18.64 11.13 -2.32
CA LEU A 114 -18.61 10.24 -3.49
C LEU A 114 -17.44 10.41 -4.49
N THR A 115 -16.31 10.92 -4.10
CA THR A 115 -15.12 10.86 -4.94
C THR A 115 -14.33 9.59 -4.64
N ARG A 116 -14.46 8.59 -5.48
CA ARG A 116 -13.58 7.41 -5.49
C ARG A 116 -12.23 7.78 -6.14
N CYS A 117 -11.60 8.77 -5.58
CA CYS A 117 -10.29 9.24 -6.00
C CYS A 117 -9.31 8.96 -4.86
N GLY A 118 -8.35 8.09 -5.11
CA GLY A 118 -7.23 7.87 -4.21
C GLY A 118 -6.11 8.91 -4.36
N GLN A 119 -5.04 8.72 -3.62
CA GLN A 119 -3.85 9.57 -3.67
C GLN A 119 -3.07 9.44 -4.99
N LEU A 120 -3.31 8.36 -5.74
CA LEU A 120 -2.67 8.11 -7.02
C LEU A 120 -3.22 9.01 -8.15
N GLY A 121 -4.33 9.69 -7.92
CA GLY A 121 -4.93 10.60 -8.91
C GLY A 121 -5.97 9.94 -9.80
N ALA A 122 -6.27 10.57 -10.94
CA ALA A 122 -7.25 10.13 -11.90
C ALA A 122 -6.60 9.46 -13.10
N PHE A 123 -7.15 8.33 -13.53
CA PHE A 123 -6.69 7.56 -14.68
C PHE A 123 -7.77 7.53 -15.76
N GLY A 124 -7.35 7.35 -17.00
CA GLY A 124 -8.22 7.17 -18.15
C GLY A 124 -8.63 5.71 -18.37
N VAL A 125 -9.52 5.48 -19.35
CA VAL A 125 -9.89 4.15 -19.82
C VAL A 125 -8.68 3.46 -20.44
N ASP A 126 -8.52 2.16 -20.21
CA ASP A 126 -7.42 1.32 -20.71
C ASP A 126 -6.02 1.84 -20.35
N GLN A 127 -5.91 2.60 -19.29
CA GLN A 127 -4.66 3.11 -18.79
C GLN A 127 -4.06 2.14 -17.74
N ASN A 128 -2.75 1.89 -17.88
CA ASN A 128 -2.02 1.12 -16.90
C ASN A 128 -1.79 1.94 -15.62
N VAL A 129 -2.15 1.37 -14.48
CA VAL A 129 -1.91 1.93 -13.15
C VAL A 129 -0.72 1.20 -12.54
N GLN A 130 0.37 1.93 -12.29
CA GLN A 130 1.52 1.36 -11.60
C GLN A 130 1.22 1.19 -10.12
N GLY A 131 1.24 -0.06 -9.65
CA GLY A 131 0.86 -0.45 -8.30
C GLY A 131 1.98 -0.39 -7.27
N TRP A 132 3.16 0.09 -7.63
CA TRP A 132 4.34 0.15 -6.74
C TRP A 132 5.22 1.35 -7.09
N GLY A 133 6.07 1.73 -6.16
CA GLY A 133 7.09 2.76 -6.35
C GLY A 133 8.45 2.29 -5.82
N LEU A 134 9.51 2.93 -6.27
CA LEU A 134 10.87 2.69 -5.80
C LEU A 134 11.15 3.56 -4.57
N PHE A 135 11.71 2.94 -3.54
CA PHE A 135 12.02 3.60 -2.28
C PHE A 135 13.39 3.17 -1.77
N ASP A 136 14.06 4.09 -1.12
CA ASP A 136 15.25 3.80 -0.36
C ASP A 136 14.85 3.44 1.06
N VAL A 137 15.31 2.27 1.52
CA VAL A 137 14.98 1.75 2.85
C VAL A 137 16.27 1.56 3.63
N TRP A 138 16.33 2.11 4.81
CA TRP A 138 17.43 1.87 5.74
C TRP A 138 16.93 1.31 7.06
N GLN A 139 17.75 0.49 7.67
CA GLN A 139 17.49 -0.14 8.95
C GLN A 139 18.79 -0.21 9.75
N ALA A 140 18.71 0.10 11.03
CA ALA A 140 19.82 -0.07 11.97
C ALA A 140 19.29 -0.76 13.22
N GLN A 141 19.99 -1.78 13.68
CA GLN A 141 19.66 -2.48 14.91
C GLN A 141 20.90 -2.68 15.77
N MET A 142 20.71 -2.72 17.07
CA MET A 142 21.76 -2.96 18.04
C MET A 142 21.20 -3.76 19.22
N THR A 143 21.95 -4.79 19.62
CA THR A 143 21.65 -5.64 20.77
C THR A 143 22.81 -5.66 21.73
N ALA A 144 22.54 -5.41 23.00
CA ALA A 144 23.49 -5.57 24.09
C ALA A 144 23.03 -6.69 25.01
N THR A 145 23.87 -7.69 25.23
CA THR A 145 23.60 -8.84 26.10
C THR A 145 24.61 -8.91 27.22
N LYS A 146 24.12 -9.07 28.45
CA LYS A 146 24.97 -9.29 29.62
C LYS A 146 24.46 -10.46 30.45
N ALA A 147 25.37 -11.42 30.71
CA ALA A 147 25.12 -12.48 31.65
C ALA A 147 25.64 -12.06 33.04
N PHE A 148 24.86 -12.29 34.07
CA PHE A 148 25.19 -12.05 35.46
C PHE A 148 25.41 -13.37 36.18
N PRO A 149 26.27 -13.41 37.22
CA PRO A 149 26.38 -14.57 38.08
C PRO A 149 25.04 -14.88 38.79
N PRO A 150 24.95 -16.02 39.47
CA PRO A 150 23.78 -16.38 40.25
C PRO A 150 23.36 -15.24 41.19
N MET A 151 22.12 -14.78 41.03
CA MET A 151 21.56 -13.70 41.85
C MET A 151 20.05 -13.79 41.87
N LEU A 152 19.39 -13.18 42.87
CA LEU A 152 17.92 -13.15 43.02
C LEU A 152 17.26 -14.54 43.08
N GLY A 153 18.00 -15.59 43.51
CA GLY A 153 17.52 -16.96 43.57
C GLY A 153 17.58 -17.72 42.24
N ALA A 154 18.06 -17.11 41.18
CA ALA A 154 18.28 -17.75 39.89
C ALA A 154 19.73 -18.27 39.76
N SER A 155 19.90 -19.40 39.08
CA SER A 155 21.25 -19.96 38.76
C SER A 155 22.05 -19.11 37.77
N GLN A 156 21.36 -18.34 36.94
CA GLN A 156 21.89 -17.36 35.99
C GLN A 156 20.86 -16.32 35.67
N LEU A 157 21.25 -15.07 35.50
CA LEU A 157 20.44 -13.99 35.00
C LEU A 157 21.07 -13.43 33.71
N VAL A 158 20.31 -13.24 32.67
CA VAL A 158 20.73 -12.62 31.40
C VAL A 158 19.87 -11.40 31.13
N ALA A 159 20.48 -10.25 30.95
CA ALA A 159 19.83 -9.05 30.46
C ALA A 159 20.12 -8.85 28.98
N VAL A 160 19.07 -8.55 28.22
CA VAL A 160 19.15 -8.22 26.79
C VAL A 160 18.48 -6.86 26.59
N LEU A 161 19.17 -5.96 25.91
CA LEU A 161 18.66 -4.68 25.46
C LEU A 161 18.75 -4.63 23.96
N GLU A 162 17.63 -4.34 23.29
CA GLU A 162 17.57 -4.17 21.85
C GLU A 162 17.09 -2.77 21.51
N ALA A 163 17.67 -2.19 20.47
CA ALA A 163 17.26 -0.95 19.88
C ALA A 163 17.25 -1.08 18.36
N GLU A 164 16.19 -0.62 17.74
CA GLU A 164 16.02 -0.65 16.30
C GLU A 164 15.53 0.72 15.81
N ALA A 165 16.04 1.14 14.66
CA ALA A 165 15.59 2.31 13.93
C ALA A 165 15.58 2.01 12.44
N GLY A 166 14.58 2.50 11.73
CA GLY A 166 14.48 2.32 10.29
C GLY A 166 13.68 3.44 9.65
N GLY A 167 13.86 3.60 8.36
CA GLY A 167 13.14 4.62 7.62
C GLY A 167 13.03 4.27 6.14
N VAL A 168 12.00 4.85 5.53
CA VAL A 168 11.72 4.76 4.11
C VAL A 168 11.74 6.17 3.54
N VAL A 169 12.51 6.36 2.48
CA VAL A 169 12.58 7.61 1.74
C VAL A 169 12.21 7.33 0.30
N ARG A 170 11.32 8.13 -0.27
CA ARG A 170 10.95 7.95 -1.68
C ARG A 170 12.15 8.26 -2.56
N SER A 171 12.54 7.31 -3.40
CA SER A 171 13.54 7.55 -4.43
C SER A 171 13.03 8.60 -5.42
N ARG A 172 13.93 9.47 -5.91
CA ARG A 172 13.59 10.56 -6.86
C ARG A 172 13.35 10.07 -8.29
N GLN A 173 13.47 8.77 -8.55
CA GLN A 173 13.28 8.22 -9.88
C GLN A 173 11.82 7.84 -10.09
N GLY A 174 11.15 8.67 -10.85
CA GLY A 174 10.00 8.34 -11.69
C GLY A 174 8.62 8.36 -11.04
N LEU A 175 7.94 9.43 -11.29
CA LEU A 175 6.54 9.42 -11.77
C LEU A 175 6.57 9.97 -13.19
#